data_d1214f5d630d446bbcec90f156b2c9e8
#
_entry.id   d1214f5d630d446bbcec90f156b2c9e8
#
_cell.length_a   1.000
_cell.length_b   1.000
_cell.length_c   1.000
_cell.angle_alpha   90.00
_cell.angle_beta   90.00
_cell.angle_gamma   90.00
#
_symmetry.space_group_name_H-M   'P 1'
#
loop_
_entity.id
_entity.type
_entity.pdbx_description
1 polymer ?
#
loop_
_entity_poly.entity_id
_entity_poly.type
_entity_poly.pdbx_seq_one_letter_code
_entity_poly.pdbx_strand_id
1 'polypeptide(L)'
;MIGYTTVGTSDMARAKQFYCDLFESKGAKVLIDSGRIAMIGTGGGTPMISVCEPYNKEAPTPGNGVMVAFTADSKEEVDEIYAKAISLGATDEGAPGQRVPDRFYGAYVRDLDG
;
A
#
# COMPACT_ATOMS: atom_id res chain seq x y z
N MET A 1 -6.27 9.32 -14.16
CA MET A 1 -6.20 8.21 -15.13
C MET A 1 -6.23 6.85 -14.45
N ILE A 2 -5.47 6.60 -13.37
CA ILE A 2 -5.53 5.34 -12.62
C ILE A 2 -6.75 5.34 -11.71
N GLY A 3 -7.64 4.34 -11.84
CA GLY A 3 -8.78 4.17 -10.95
C GLY A 3 -8.38 3.44 -9.65
N TYR A 4 -7.73 2.31 -9.80
CA TYR A 4 -7.16 1.54 -8.68
C TYR A 4 -6.02 0.64 -9.16
N THR A 5 -5.20 0.20 -8.21
CA THR A 5 -4.16 -0.80 -8.42
C THR A 5 -4.44 -1.98 -7.51
N THR A 6 -4.23 -3.21 -7.99
CA THR A 6 -4.54 -4.42 -7.23
C THR A 6 -3.27 -5.17 -6.83
N VAL A 7 -3.20 -5.59 -5.59
CA VAL A 7 -2.17 -6.49 -5.05
C VAL A 7 -2.81 -7.75 -4.47
N GLY A 8 -2.15 -8.89 -4.64
CA GLY A 8 -2.63 -10.16 -4.12
C GLY A 8 -2.35 -10.31 -2.62
N THR A 9 -3.21 -11.04 -1.93
CA THR A 9 -3.00 -11.40 -0.52
C THR A 9 -3.44 -12.84 -0.24
N SER A 10 -2.76 -13.47 0.69
CA SER A 10 -3.16 -14.76 1.26
C SER A 10 -4.08 -14.62 2.48
N ASP A 11 -4.30 -13.39 2.97
CA ASP A 11 -5.11 -13.10 4.14
C ASP A 11 -5.82 -11.75 3.96
N MET A 12 -7.07 -11.80 3.51
CA MET A 12 -7.87 -10.61 3.20
C MET A 12 -8.06 -9.69 4.42
N ALA A 13 -8.35 -10.27 5.60
CA ALA A 13 -8.57 -9.48 6.81
C ALA A 13 -7.29 -8.73 7.21
N ARG A 14 -6.15 -9.41 7.19
CA ARG A 14 -4.84 -8.83 7.49
C ARG A 14 -4.45 -7.73 6.50
N ALA A 15 -4.64 -7.98 5.21
CA ALA A 15 -4.29 -7.00 4.17
C ALA A 15 -5.16 -5.74 4.25
N LYS A 16 -6.47 -5.89 4.44
CA LYS A 16 -7.38 -4.74 4.66
C LYS A 16 -6.96 -3.91 5.85
N GLN A 17 -6.69 -4.57 6.97
CA GLN A 17 -6.27 -3.88 8.20
C GLN A 17 -4.94 -3.15 8.00
N PHE A 18 -3.95 -3.80 7.37
CA PHE A 18 -2.64 -3.20 7.09
C PHE A 18 -2.77 -1.88 6.32
N TYR A 19 -3.47 -1.87 5.19
CA TYR A 19 -3.58 -0.67 4.36
C TYR A 19 -4.47 0.41 4.98
N CYS A 20 -5.51 0.04 5.71
CA CYS A 20 -6.33 1.00 6.46
C CYS A 20 -5.51 1.69 7.56
N ASP A 21 -4.75 0.92 8.34
CA ASP A 21 -3.91 1.45 9.42
C ASP A 21 -2.75 2.28 8.86
N LEU A 22 -2.11 1.80 7.77
CA LEU A 22 -0.99 2.49 7.13
C LEU A 22 -1.34 3.91 6.70
N PHE A 23 -2.54 4.09 6.14
CA PHE A 23 -3.02 5.38 5.64
C PHE A 23 -4.16 5.98 6.48
N GLU A 24 -4.24 5.59 7.76
CA GLU A 24 -5.24 6.13 8.69
C GLU A 24 -5.18 7.66 8.77
N SER A 25 -3.98 8.24 8.83
CA SER A 25 -3.77 9.68 8.87
C SER A 25 -4.30 10.42 7.64
N LYS A 26 -4.45 9.72 6.51
CA LYS A 26 -5.06 10.23 5.29
C LYS A 26 -6.58 9.96 5.20
N GLY A 27 -7.15 9.29 6.18
CA GLY A 27 -8.57 8.93 6.19
C GLY A 27 -8.91 7.71 5.32
N ALA A 28 -7.94 6.84 5.05
CA ALA A 28 -8.17 5.64 4.26
C ALA A 28 -9.09 4.64 4.97
N LYS A 29 -9.99 4.06 4.22
CA LYS A 29 -10.92 3.04 4.69
C LYS A 29 -11.34 2.11 3.56
N VAL A 30 -11.91 0.98 3.90
CA VAL A 30 -12.53 0.09 2.92
C VAL A 30 -13.76 0.79 2.35
N LEU A 31 -13.74 1.06 1.04
CA LEU A 31 -14.83 1.70 0.32
C LEU A 31 -15.74 0.69 -0.39
N ILE A 32 -15.14 -0.40 -0.87
CA ILE A 32 -15.86 -1.49 -1.55
C ILE A 32 -15.27 -2.80 -1.02
N ASP A 33 -16.13 -3.75 -0.68
CA ASP A 33 -15.74 -5.10 -0.25
C ASP A 33 -16.70 -6.10 -0.87
N SER A 34 -16.19 -6.97 -1.74
CA SER A 34 -16.93 -8.05 -2.36
C SER A 34 -16.49 -9.45 -1.87
N GLY A 35 -15.74 -9.52 -0.78
CA GLY A 35 -15.18 -10.75 -0.22
C GLY A 35 -13.81 -11.09 -0.83
N ARG A 36 -13.76 -11.42 -2.12
CA ARG A 36 -12.52 -11.75 -2.83
C ARG A 36 -11.63 -10.53 -3.11
N ILE A 37 -12.22 -9.36 -3.24
CA ILE A 37 -11.55 -8.10 -3.54
C ILE A 37 -12.08 -6.99 -2.62
N ALA A 38 -11.21 -6.19 -2.09
CA ALA A 38 -11.57 -5.02 -1.30
C ALA A 38 -10.78 -3.80 -1.79
N MET A 39 -11.45 -2.67 -1.94
CA MET A 39 -10.86 -1.41 -2.38
C MET A 39 -10.74 -0.45 -1.20
N ILE A 40 -9.55 0.06 -0.98
CA ILE A 40 -9.20 0.93 0.13
C ILE A 40 -8.76 2.28 -0.43
N GLY A 41 -9.31 3.34 0.11
CA GLY A 41 -9.00 4.69 -0.35
C GLY A 41 -9.63 5.75 0.52
N THR A 42 -9.47 7.00 0.11
CA THR A 42 -9.97 8.18 0.83
C THR A 42 -11.30 8.70 0.26
N GLY A 43 -11.76 8.15 -0.85
CA GLY A 43 -12.97 8.62 -1.54
C GLY A 43 -12.70 9.81 -2.46
N GLY A 44 -13.78 10.48 -2.89
CA GLY A 44 -13.66 11.70 -3.69
C GLY A 44 -13.11 11.51 -5.12
N GLY A 45 -13.16 10.28 -5.66
CA GLY A 45 -12.63 10.00 -7.01
C GLY A 45 -11.11 9.85 -7.07
N THR A 46 -10.44 9.77 -5.92
CA THR A 46 -9.00 9.52 -5.86
C THR A 46 -8.68 8.05 -6.17
N PRO A 47 -7.50 7.74 -6.73
CA PRO A 47 -7.08 6.37 -6.94
C PRO A 47 -7.07 5.55 -5.64
N MET A 48 -7.38 4.26 -5.75
CA MET A 48 -7.47 3.35 -4.62
C MET A 48 -6.40 2.26 -4.71
N ILE A 49 -6.03 1.68 -3.57
CA ILE A 49 -5.38 0.38 -3.53
C ILE A 49 -6.44 -0.71 -3.34
N SER A 50 -6.31 -1.79 -4.08
CA SER A 50 -7.18 -2.95 -3.95
C SER A 50 -6.36 -4.15 -3.48
N VAL A 51 -6.88 -4.86 -2.50
CA VAL A 51 -6.33 -6.16 -2.08
C VAL A 51 -7.25 -7.28 -2.54
N CYS A 52 -6.71 -8.38 -3.01
CA CYS A 52 -7.53 -9.47 -3.52
C CYS A 52 -6.93 -10.86 -3.28
N GLU A 53 -7.79 -11.84 -3.12
CA GLU A 53 -7.42 -13.22 -3.40
C GLU A 53 -7.25 -13.39 -4.91
N PRO A 54 -6.14 -14.01 -5.40
CA PRO A 54 -5.94 -14.19 -6.83
C PRO A 54 -7.12 -14.90 -7.50
N TYR A 55 -7.49 -14.43 -8.69
CA TYR A 55 -8.65 -14.96 -9.42
C TYR A 55 -8.55 -16.46 -9.72
N ASN A 56 -7.32 -16.94 -10.00
CA ASN A 56 -7.06 -18.36 -10.25
C ASN A 56 -7.01 -19.23 -8.99
N LYS A 57 -7.20 -18.63 -7.80
CA LYS A 57 -7.18 -19.28 -6.48
C LYS A 57 -5.81 -19.90 -6.09
N GLU A 58 -4.77 -19.58 -6.82
CA GLU A 58 -3.40 -19.92 -6.43
C GLU A 58 -2.86 -18.90 -5.43
N ALA A 59 -1.77 -19.25 -4.75
CA ALA A 59 -1.11 -18.35 -3.82
C ALA A 59 -0.64 -17.07 -4.53
N PRO A 60 -0.79 -15.89 -3.92
CA PRO A 60 -0.25 -14.66 -4.49
C PRO A 60 1.27 -14.70 -4.52
N THR A 61 1.86 -13.99 -5.46
CA THR A 61 3.32 -13.78 -5.53
C THR A 61 3.62 -12.29 -5.46
N PRO A 62 4.80 -11.90 -4.95
CA PRO A 62 5.19 -10.48 -4.89
C PRO A 62 5.24 -9.78 -6.26
N GLY A 63 5.52 -10.53 -7.31
CA GLY A 63 5.72 -9.96 -8.66
C GLY A 63 7.08 -9.25 -8.79
N ASN A 64 7.99 -9.83 -9.57
CA ASN A 64 9.29 -9.22 -9.81
C ASN A 64 9.15 -8.03 -10.77
N GLY A 65 9.57 -6.83 -10.32
CA GLY A 65 9.46 -5.60 -11.08
C GLY A 65 8.15 -4.84 -10.89
N VAL A 66 7.29 -5.27 -9.96
CA VAL A 66 6.03 -4.57 -9.62
C VAL A 66 6.23 -3.73 -8.36
N MET A 67 5.80 -2.47 -8.42
CA MET A 67 5.81 -1.55 -7.31
C MET A 67 4.64 -0.58 -7.43
N VAL A 68 3.94 -0.35 -6.34
CA VAL A 68 2.90 0.68 -6.24
C VAL A 68 3.45 1.86 -5.45
N ALA A 69 3.50 3.02 -6.08
CA ALA A 69 3.95 4.25 -5.43
C ALA A 69 2.76 5.04 -4.89
N PHE A 70 2.84 5.40 -3.61
CA PHE A 70 1.89 6.30 -2.96
C PHE A 70 2.52 7.68 -2.80
N THR A 71 1.72 8.72 -2.95
CA THR A 71 2.19 10.09 -2.76
C THR A 71 2.13 10.50 -1.29
N ALA A 72 3.10 11.29 -0.88
CA ALA A 72 3.13 11.99 0.40
C ALA A 72 3.30 13.50 0.17
N ASP A 73 2.80 14.31 1.07
CA ASP A 73 2.79 15.77 0.93
C ASP A 73 4.08 16.44 1.47
N SER A 74 4.90 15.68 2.21
CA SER A 74 6.16 16.16 2.78
C SER A 74 7.14 15.00 3.01
N LYS A 75 8.42 15.35 3.24
CA LYS A 75 9.44 14.38 3.66
C LYS A 75 9.12 13.76 5.01
N GLU A 76 8.60 14.56 5.92
CA GLU A 76 8.16 14.13 7.25
C GLU A 76 7.04 13.10 7.14
N GLU A 77 6.09 13.27 6.22
CA GLU A 77 5.03 12.30 5.99
C GLU A 77 5.58 10.98 5.40
N VAL A 78 6.59 11.03 4.53
CA VAL A 78 7.28 9.82 4.06
C VAL A 78 7.89 9.05 5.23
N ASP A 79 8.59 9.77 6.13
CA ASP A 79 9.20 9.17 7.32
C ASP A 79 8.15 8.52 8.24
N GLU A 80 7.04 9.20 8.47
CA GLU A 80 5.94 8.72 9.32
C GLU A 80 5.25 7.49 8.72
N ILE A 81 4.92 7.51 7.44
CA ILE A 81 4.27 6.37 6.75
C ILE A 81 5.22 5.16 6.74
N TYR A 82 6.51 5.37 6.46
CA TYR A 82 7.49 4.30 6.52
C TYR A 82 7.58 3.68 7.92
N ALA A 83 7.72 4.51 8.96
CA ALA A 83 7.77 4.04 10.34
C ALA A 83 6.50 3.26 10.73
N LYS A 84 5.33 3.75 10.30
CA LYS A 84 4.05 3.06 10.48
C LYS A 84 4.04 1.71 9.78
N ALA A 85 4.48 1.64 8.52
CA ALA A 85 4.57 0.38 7.77
C ALA A 85 5.43 -0.66 8.49
N ILE A 86 6.61 -0.27 8.95
CA ILE A 86 7.51 -1.15 9.71
C ILE A 86 6.84 -1.61 11.02
N SER A 87 6.17 -0.72 11.74
CA SER A 87 5.45 -1.06 12.97
C SER A 87 4.31 -2.05 12.74
N LEU A 88 3.71 -2.04 11.55
CA LEU A 88 2.65 -2.95 11.14
C LEU A 88 3.16 -4.29 10.56
N GLY A 89 4.47 -4.48 10.51
CA GLY A 89 5.11 -5.73 10.08
C GLY A 89 5.64 -5.75 8.65
N ALA A 90 5.63 -4.62 7.94
CA ALA A 90 6.26 -4.51 6.63
C ALA A 90 7.78 -4.71 6.72
N THR A 91 8.37 -5.20 5.63
CA THR A 91 9.82 -5.39 5.53
C THR A 91 10.47 -4.20 4.86
N ASP A 92 11.58 -3.72 5.42
CA ASP A 92 12.38 -2.65 4.81
C ASP A 92 12.96 -3.07 3.45
N GLU A 93 12.79 -2.19 2.46
CA GLU A 93 13.45 -2.27 1.14
C GLU A 93 14.18 -0.96 0.79
N GLY A 94 14.18 -0.01 1.70
CA GLY A 94 14.89 1.26 1.56
C GLY A 94 14.35 2.31 2.52
N ALA A 95 15.08 2.61 3.58
CA ALA A 95 14.71 3.62 4.56
C ALA A 95 14.53 5.00 3.90
N PRO A 96 13.75 5.91 4.53
CA PRO A 96 13.51 7.24 3.99
C PRO A 96 14.80 7.97 3.65
N GLY A 97 14.84 8.60 2.49
CA GLY A 97 16.00 9.37 2.04
C GLY A 97 15.82 10.00 0.67
N GLN A 98 16.71 10.93 0.36
CA GLN A 98 16.79 11.56 -0.94
C GLN A 98 17.31 10.57 -1.98
N ARG A 99 16.53 10.29 -3.02
CA ARG A 99 16.90 9.37 -4.12
C ARG A 99 17.40 10.13 -5.33
N VAL A 100 16.70 11.21 -5.69
CA VAL A 100 17.12 12.11 -6.77
C VAL A 100 17.22 13.51 -6.17
N PRO A 101 18.39 14.19 -6.27
CA PRO A 101 18.57 15.53 -5.70
C PRO A 101 17.43 16.48 -6.12
N ASP A 102 16.84 17.18 -5.15
CA ASP A 102 15.76 18.17 -5.30
C ASP A 102 14.49 17.68 -6.01
N ARG A 103 14.35 16.36 -6.27
CA ARG A 103 13.22 15.81 -7.02
C ARG A 103 12.49 14.69 -6.32
N PHE A 104 13.22 13.78 -5.69
CA PHE A 104 12.60 12.57 -5.16
C PHE A 104 13.19 12.18 -3.81
N TYR A 105 12.36 12.29 -2.79
CA TYR A 105 12.55 11.75 -1.45
C TYR A 105 11.55 10.61 -1.25
N GLY A 106 12.01 9.43 -0.87
CA GLY A 106 11.14 8.26 -0.77
C GLY A 106 11.67 7.20 0.17
N ALA A 107 10.80 6.25 0.45
CA ALA A 107 11.10 5.03 1.19
C ALA A 107 10.41 3.85 0.51
N TYR A 108 10.90 2.66 0.75
CA TYR A 108 10.39 1.43 0.15
C TYR A 108 10.18 0.36 1.20
N VAL A 109 9.07 -0.31 1.13
CA VAL A 109 8.75 -1.47 1.99
C VAL A 109 8.11 -2.57 1.16
N ARG A 110 8.20 -3.80 1.65
CA ARG A 110 7.32 -4.88 1.23
C ARG A 110 6.18 -4.98 2.23
N ASP A 111 4.97 -5.14 1.73
CA ASP A 111 3.82 -5.39 2.57
C ASP A 111 3.85 -6.81 3.18
N LEU A 112 2.77 -7.22 3.85
CA LEU A 112 2.73 -8.49 4.56
C LEU A 112 2.67 -9.72 3.64
N ASP A 113 2.44 -9.51 2.35
CA ASP A 113 2.45 -10.56 1.32
C ASP A 113 3.69 -10.51 0.41
N GLY A 114 4.58 -9.52 0.64
CA GLY A 114 5.84 -9.36 -0.09
C GLY A 114 5.78 -8.35 -1.21
#